data_64462e26c2adae42217a7ac8d3f01f65
#
_entry.id   64462e26c2adae42217a7ac8d3f01f65
#
_cell.length_a   1.000
_cell.length_b   1.000
_cell.length_c   1.000
_cell.angle_alpha   90.00
_cell.angle_beta   90.00
_cell.angle_gamma   90.00
#
_symmetry.space_group_name_H-M   'P 1'
#
loop_
_entity.id
_entity.type
_entity.pdbx_description
1 polymer ?
#
loop_
_entity_poly.entity_id
_entity_poly.type
_entity_poly.pdbx_seq_one_letter_code
_entity_poly.pdbx_strand_id
1 'polypeptide(L)'
;MKKYLSSPPLLSPSMPGEELYLYVAVSQAAVSAALVRDKGGSQRLIYFISRAFRGAEENYPRMEKLAFALITAAWKLKPYFQAHTIVVLTDQPLKRAMSSPEAAGRMALWAIELSEFDVQYHS
;
A
#
# COMPACT_ATOMS: atom_id res chain seq x y z
N MET A 1 17.99 14.19 15.23
CA MET A 1 18.01 13.98 14.81
C MET A 1 18.00 13.48 14.31
N LYS A 2 17.88 13.08 13.98
CA LYS A 2 17.83 12.65 13.30
C LYS A 2 17.64 11.66 12.97
N LYS A 3 17.07 11.28 13.37
CA LYS A 3 16.56 10.29 13.14
C LYS A 3 16.38 9.82 11.75
N TYR A 4 16.11 10.57 11.01
CA TYR A 4 16.09 10.26 9.66
C TYR A 4 17.36 9.81 9.09
N LEU A 5 18.41 9.96 9.78
CA LEU A 5 19.73 9.67 9.31
C LEU A 5 19.95 8.20 9.03
N SER A 6 19.12 7.34 9.66
CA SER A 6 19.22 5.91 9.41
C SER A 6 18.33 5.46 8.28
N SER A 7 17.58 6.37 7.69
CA SER A 7 16.68 6.01 6.60
C SER A 7 17.36 6.09 5.27
N PRO A 8 16.93 5.30 4.29
CA PRO A 8 17.45 5.48 2.94
C PRO A 8 17.06 6.87 2.42
N PRO A 9 17.79 7.38 1.43
CA PRO A 9 17.43 8.67 0.84
C PRO A 9 16.01 8.64 0.33
N LEU A 10 15.29 9.72 0.56
CA LEU A 10 13.91 9.85 0.13
C LEU A 10 13.85 10.71 -1.10
N LEU A 11 12.98 10.32 -2.03
CA LEU A 11 12.72 11.14 -3.21
C LEU A 11 12.03 12.42 -2.80
N SER A 12 11.22 12.36 -1.75
CA SER A 12 10.59 13.54 -1.18
C SER A 12 10.43 13.29 0.32
N PRO A 13 10.95 14.19 1.17
CA PRO A 13 10.79 13.98 2.62
C PRO A 13 9.32 14.04 3.01
N SER A 14 8.93 13.25 3.96
CA SER A 14 7.58 13.27 4.51
C SER A 14 7.62 13.76 5.94
N MET A 15 6.52 14.40 6.36
CA MET A 15 6.39 14.91 7.73
C MET A 15 5.60 13.91 8.55
N PRO A 16 6.04 13.59 9.78
CA PRO A 16 5.29 12.65 10.60
C PRO A 16 3.85 13.11 10.77
N GLY A 17 2.93 12.18 10.65
CA GLY A 17 1.52 12.47 10.84
C GLY A 17 0.78 12.96 9.61
N GLU A 18 1.46 13.33 8.55
CA GLU A 18 0.74 13.73 7.35
C GLU A 18 0.20 12.48 6.64
N GLU A 19 -0.86 12.67 5.89
CA GLU A 19 -1.41 11.60 5.08
C GLU A 19 -0.55 11.38 3.85
N LEU A 20 -0.28 10.12 3.56
CA LEU A 20 0.39 9.74 2.32
C LEU A 20 -0.59 8.93 1.49
N TYR A 21 -0.41 8.96 0.18
CA TYR A 21 -1.33 8.34 -0.74
C TYR A 21 -0.64 7.19 -1.43
N LEU A 22 -1.32 6.06 -1.49
CA LEU A 22 -0.77 4.86 -2.11
C LEU A 22 -1.62 4.49 -3.32
N TYR A 23 -1.03 4.56 -4.48
CA TYR A 23 -1.66 4.08 -5.71
C TYR A 23 -1.25 2.65 -5.92
N VAL A 24 -2.21 1.76 -6.08
CA VAL A 24 -1.93 0.35 -6.34
C VAL A 24 -2.40 0.00 -7.73
N ALA A 25 -1.65 -0.84 -8.39
CA ALA A 25 -1.97 -1.27 -9.74
C ALA A 25 -1.58 -2.73 -9.94
N VAL A 26 -2.29 -3.38 -10.83
CA VAL A 26 -2.11 -4.80 -11.10
C VAL A 26 -2.09 -5.00 -12.60
N SER A 27 -1.11 -5.78 -13.07
CA SER A 27 -1.09 -6.27 -14.44
C SER A 27 -1.15 -7.80 -14.40
N GLN A 28 -1.09 -8.44 -15.55
CA GLN A 28 -1.06 -9.89 -15.58
C GLN A 28 0.19 -10.47 -14.91
N ALA A 29 1.28 -9.73 -14.97
CA ALA A 29 2.58 -10.26 -14.56
C ALA A 29 3.06 -9.72 -13.22
N ALA A 30 2.50 -8.61 -12.72
CA ALA A 30 3.09 -7.95 -11.57
C ALA A 30 2.09 -7.06 -10.85
N VAL A 31 2.42 -6.76 -9.60
CA VAL A 31 1.74 -5.70 -8.85
C VAL A 31 2.71 -4.55 -8.70
N SER A 32 2.16 -3.35 -8.59
CA SER A 32 2.98 -2.17 -8.31
C SER A 32 2.25 -1.25 -7.35
N ALA A 33 3.02 -0.41 -6.69
CA ALA A 33 2.47 0.58 -5.78
C ALA A 33 3.37 1.81 -5.79
N ALA A 34 2.75 2.97 -5.78
CA ALA A 34 3.45 4.25 -5.73
C ALA A 34 2.98 4.99 -4.49
N LEU A 35 3.91 5.33 -3.62
CA LEU A 35 3.63 6.09 -2.42
C LEU A 35 3.96 7.54 -2.71
N VAL A 36 2.98 8.42 -2.54
CA VAL A 36 3.14 9.83 -2.86
C VAL A 36 2.68 10.69 -1.70
N ARG A 37 3.21 11.91 -1.64
CA ARG A 37 2.68 12.94 -0.78
C ARG A 37 1.98 13.97 -1.65
N ASP A 38 0.94 14.57 -1.13
CA ASP A 38 0.23 15.64 -1.82
C ASP A 38 0.34 16.88 -0.97
N LYS A 39 0.97 17.90 -1.51
CA LYS A 39 1.16 19.13 -0.78
C LYS A 39 0.71 20.28 -1.67
N GLY A 40 -0.40 20.90 -1.30
CA GLY A 40 -0.91 22.02 -2.06
C GLY A 40 -1.33 21.68 -3.47
N GLY A 41 -1.85 20.46 -3.67
CA GLY A 41 -2.28 20.02 -4.98
C GLY A 41 -1.17 19.46 -5.86
N SER A 42 0.06 19.50 -5.36
CA SER A 42 1.21 18.96 -6.10
C SER A 42 1.61 17.64 -5.49
N GLN A 43 1.60 16.59 -6.29
CA GLN A 43 1.96 15.27 -5.82
C GLN A 43 3.43 15.00 -6.08
N ARG A 44 4.08 14.42 -5.07
CA ARG A 44 5.49 14.06 -5.18
C ARG A 44 5.67 12.61 -4.83
N LEU A 45 6.38 11.89 -5.67
CA LEU A 45 6.65 10.48 -5.45
C LEU A 45 7.64 10.32 -4.32
N ILE A 46 7.28 9.48 -3.34
CA ILE A 46 8.17 9.14 -2.24
C ILE A 46 8.89 7.83 -2.57
N TYR A 47 8.13 6.84 -3.03
CA TYR A 47 8.69 5.53 -3.32
C TYR A 47 7.82 4.79 -4.31
N PHE A 48 8.44 3.97 -5.13
CA PHE A 48 7.74 3.13 -6.08
C PHE A 48 8.25 1.70 -5.93
N ILE A 49 7.33 0.74 -5.89
CA ILE A 49 7.70 -0.66 -5.85
C ILE A 49 6.96 -1.40 -6.95
N SER A 50 7.60 -2.47 -7.42
CA SER A 50 6.99 -3.35 -8.39
C SER A 50 7.48 -4.76 -8.08
N ARG A 51 6.57 -5.73 -8.16
CA ARG A 51 6.91 -7.09 -7.86
C ARG A 51 6.20 -8.03 -8.81
N ALA A 52 6.96 -8.86 -9.48
CA ALA A 52 6.41 -9.89 -10.37
C ALA A 52 5.70 -10.95 -9.53
N PHE A 53 4.61 -11.49 -10.06
CA PHE A 53 3.95 -12.62 -9.44
C PHE A 53 4.83 -13.85 -9.54
N ARG A 54 4.73 -14.72 -8.55
CA ARG A 54 5.48 -15.96 -8.50
C ARG A 54 4.53 -17.13 -8.30
N GLY A 55 4.62 -18.11 -9.18
CA GLY A 55 3.86 -19.34 -9.06
C GLY A 55 2.37 -19.09 -8.97
N ALA A 56 1.76 -19.59 -7.92
CA ALA A 56 0.31 -19.52 -7.76
C ALA A 56 -0.23 -18.10 -7.67
N GLU A 57 0.61 -17.13 -7.37
CA GLU A 57 0.16 -15.75 -7.28
C GLU A 57 -0.43 -15.24 -8.59
N GLU A 58 0.05 -15.76 -9.71
CA GLU A 58 -0.48 -15.37 -11.02
C GLU A 58 -1.95 -15.69 -11.17
N ASN A 59 -2.43 -16.66 -10.41
CA ASN A 59 -3.80 -17.12 -10.50
C ASN A 59 -4.72 -16.55 -9.42
N TYR A 60 -4.24 -15.63 -8.61
CA TYR A 60 -5.10 -14.98 -7.63
C TYR A 60 -6.20 -14.21 -8.34
N PRO A 61 -7.42 -14.22 -7.82
CA PRO A 61 -8.46 -13.33 -8.33
C PRO A 61 -8.00 -11.87 -8.29
N ARG A 62 -8.56 -11.05 -9.19
CA ARG A 62 -8.12 -9.67 -9.31
C ARG A 62 -8.14 -8.90 -8.00
N MET A 63 -9.19 -9.09 -7.20
CA MET A 63 -9.29 -8.38 -5.93
C MET A 63 -8.18 -8.80 -4.97
N GLU A 64 -7.82 -10.08 -5.00
CA GLU A 64 -6.71 -10.55 -4.17
C GLU A 64 -5.38 -10.03 -4.68
N LYS A 65 -5.24 -9.85 -5.99
CA LYS A 65 -4.03 -9.24 -6.54
C LYS A 65 -3.89 -7.80 -6.08
N LEU A 66 -5.00 -7.06 -6.03
CA LEU A 66 -4.97 -5.69 -5.51
C LEU A 66 -4.61 -5.66 -4.03
N ALA A 67 -5.21 -6.55 -3.25
CA ALA A 67 -4.86 -6.66 -1.84
C ALA A 67 -3.40 -7.05 -1.67
N PHE A 68 -2.90 -7.90 -2.56
CA PHE A 68 -1.50 -8.29 -2.54
C PHE A 68 -0.58 -7.10 -2.83
N ALA A 69 -0.98 -6.21 -3.73
CA ALA A 69 -0.23 -4.99 -3.97
C ALA A 69 -0.14 -4.14 -2.71
N LEU A 70 -1.26 -4.02 -2.01
CA LEU A 70 -1.30 -3.24 -0.77
C LEU A 70 -0.44 -3.87 0.33
N ILE A 71 -0.57 -5.17 0.55
CA ILE A 71 0.20 -5.80 1.62
C ILE A 71 1.70 -5.82 1.28
N THR A 72 2.04 -5.96 0.01
CA THR A 72 3.43 -5.90 -0.42
C THR A 72 4.01 -4.51 -0.11
N ALA A 73 3.23 -3.46 -0.37
CA ALA A 73 3.66 -2.10 -0.05
C ALA A 73 3.84 -1.95 1.46
N ALA A 74 2.92 -2.48 2.25
CA ALA A 74 3.03 -2.39 3.71
C ALA A 74 4.28 -3.09 4.22
N TRP A 75 4.61 -4.25 3.67
CA TRP A 75 5.82 -4.96 4.06
C TRP A 75 7.08 -4.19 3.69
N LYS A 76 7.11 -3.64 2.50
CA LYS A 76 8.30 -2.97 1.99
C LYS A 76 8.46 -1.55 2.52
N LEU A 77 7.35 -0.90 2.83
CA LEU A 77 7.36 0.51 3.24
C LEU A 77 6.86 0.66 4.66
N LYS A 78 7.13 -0.33 5.49
CA LYS A 78 6.61 -0.38 6.86
C LYS A 78 6.85 0.89 7.67
N PRO A 79 8.04 1.52 7.63
CA PRO A 79 8.24 2.75 8.40
C PRO A 79 7.26 3.86 8.02
N TYR A 80 6.89 3.94 6.75
CA TYR A 80 5.91 4.94 6.33
C TYR A 80 4.52 4.58 6.84
N PHE A 81 4.16 3.31 6.78
CA PHE A 81 2.86 2.86 7.27
C PHE A 81 2.74 3.05 8.79
N GLN A 82 3.84 2.98 9.50
CA GLN A 82 3.83 3.16 10.96
C GLN A 82 3.75 4.63 11.35
N ALA A 83 4.29 5.53 10.51
CA ALA A 83 4.41 6.93 10.87
C ALA A 83 3.29 7.81 10.31
N HIS A 84 2.53 7.30 9.34
CA HIS A 84 1.56 8.11 8.61
C HIS A 84 0.26 7.36 8.42
N THR A 85 -0.81 8.14 8.23
CA THR A 85 -2.05 7.58 7.69
C THR A 85 -1.81 7.33 6.20
N ILE A 86 -2.11 6.12 5.75
CA ILE A 86 -1.95 5.75 4.35
C ILE A 86 -3.32 5.70 3.71
N VAL A 87 -3.54 6.54 2.71
CA VAL A 87 -4.79 6.57 1.97
C VAL A 87 -4.57 5.79 0.68
N VAL A 88 -5.24 4.64 0.57
CA VAL A 88 -5.14 3.78 -0.61
C VAL A 88 -6.11 4.27 -1.65
N LEU A 89 -5.61 4.58 -2.84
CA LEU A 89 -6.42 5.08 -3.94
C LEU A 89 -6.63 3.97 -4.95
N THR A 90 -7.88 3.58 -5.10
CA THR A 90 -8.25 2.55 -6.05
C THR A 90 -9.74 2.70 -6.37
N ASP A 91 -10.12 2.42 -7.61
CA ASP A 91 -11.51 2.45 -8.02
C ASP A 91 -12.22 1.12 -7.76
N GLN A 92 -11.51 0.17 -7.15
CA GLN A 92 -12.09 -1.14 -6.82
C GLN A 92 -12.56 -1.15 -5.38
N PRO A 93 -13.58 -1.96 -5.04
CA PRO A 93 -14.10 -2.00 -3.67
C PRO A 93 -13.21 -2.82 -2.74
N LEU A 94 -11.96 -2.42 -2.61
CA LEU A 94 -10.97 -3.20 -1.88
C LEU A 94 -11.27 -3.26 -0.39
N LYS A 95 -11.69 -2.14 0.20
CA LYS A 95 -12.04 -2.12 1.61
C LYS A 95 -13.16 -3.12 1.91
N ARG A 96 -14.19 -3.11 1.07
CA ARG A 96 -15.33 -4.00 1.23
C ARG A 96 -14.89 -5.45 1.10
N ALA A 97 -14.06 -5.74 0.10
CA ALA A 97 -13.60 -7.11 -0.13
C ALA A 97 -12.79 -7.61 1.05
N MET A 98 -11.92 -6.79 1.61
CA MET A 98 -11.08 -7.21 2.73
C MET A 98 -11.84 -7.29 4.03
N SER A 99 -12.94 -6.56 4.15
CA SER A 99 -13.77 -6.58 5.36
C SER A 99 -14.85 -7.66 5.32
N SER A 100 -15.02 -8.31 4.17
CA SER A 100 -16.08 -9.28 3.99
C SER A 100 -15.83 -10.52 4.85
N PRO A 101 -16.84 -11.04 5.51
CA PRO A 101 -16.71 -12.31 6.24
C PRO A 101 -16.44 -13.48 5.29
N GLU A 102 -16.68 -13.27 3.98
CA GLU A 102 -16.43 -14.29 2.97
C GLU A 102 -15.05 -14.15 2.35
N ALA A 103 -14.23 -13.24 2.83
CA ALA A 103 -12.90 -13.05 2.28
C ALA A 103 -12.12 -14.35 2.35
N ALA A 104 -11.36 -14.64 1.30
CA ALA A 104 -10.49 -15.81 1.26
C ALA A 104 -9.48 -15.75 2.40
N GLY A 105 -8.98 -16.92 2.82
CA GLY A 105 -8.10 -16.99 3.98
C GLY A 105 -6.92 -16.03 3.94
N ARG A 106 -6.24 -15.93 2.78
CA ARG A 106 -5.08 -15.02 2.71
C ARG A 106 -5.50 -13.55 2.83
N MET A 107 -6.65 -13.17 2.26
CA MET A 107 -7.12 -11.80 2.40
C MET A 107 -7.48 -11.48 3.85
N ALA A 108 -8.06 -12.43 4.55
CA ALA A 108 -8.37 -12.26 5.96
C ALA A 108 -7.10 -12.04 6.77
N LEU A 109 -6.06 -12.82 6.48
CA LEU A 109 -4.78 -12.65 7.17
C LEU A 109 -4.14 -11.31 6.85
N TRP A 110 -4.19 -10.88 5.59
CA TRP A 110 -3.65 -9.58 5.20
C TRP A 110 -4.41 -8.44 5.88
N ALA A 111 -5.74 -8.58 5.98
CA ALA A 111 -6.55 -7.56 6.65
C ALA A 111 -6.15 -7.43 8.12
N ILE A 112 -5.88 -8.56 8.78
CA ILE A 112 -5.43 -8.55 10.16
C ILE A 112 -4.07 -7.83 10.28
N GLU A 113 -3.13 -8.15 9.39
CA GLU A 113 -1.83 -7.48 9.40
C GLU A 113 -1.96 -5.99 9.18
N LEU A 114 -2.83 -5.58 8.25
CA LEU A 114 -3.00 -4.16 7.95
C LEU A 114 -3.72 -3.41 9.07
N SER A 115 -4.44 -4.12 9.92
CA SER A 115 -5.20 -3.47 10.99
C SER A 115 -4.30 -2.78 12.02
N GLU A 116 -3.02 -3.11 12.07
CA GLU A 116 -2.11 -2.42 12.98
C GLU A 116 -1.73 -1.02 12.47
N PHE A 117 -2.06 -0.71 11.22
CA PHE A 117 -1.73 0.57 10.61
C PHE A 117 -3.00 1.38 10.39
N ASP A 118 -2.83 2.69 10.22
CA ASP A 118 -3.95 3.57 9.89
C ASP A 118 -4.07 3.64 8.38
N VAL A 119 -4.88 2.76 7.81
CA VAL A 119 -5.09 2.65 6.37
C VAL A 119 -6.52 3.03 6.05
N GLN A 120 -6.68 3.98 5.15
CA GLN A 120 -7.97 4.43 4.66
C GLN A 120 -8.06 4.14 3.17
N TYR A 121 -9.28 3.94 2.69
CA TYR A 121 -9.50 3.59 1.28
C TYR A 121 -10.38 4.66 0.64
N HIS A 122 -9.95 5.16 -0.52
CA HIS A 122 -10.70 6.16 -1.26
C HIS A 122 -10.68 5.81 -2.74
N SER A 123 -11.69 6.25 -3.45
CA SER A 123 -11.72 6.04 -4.91
C SER A 123 -11.16 7.21 -5.67
#